data_d602980e99457753ddeb08bd53523140
#
_entry.id   d602980e99457753ddeb08bd53523140
#
_cell.length_a   1.000
_cell.length_b   1.000
_cell.length_c   1.000
_cell.angle_alpha   90.00
_cell.angle_beta   90.00
_cell.angle_gamma   90.00
#
_symmetry.space_group_name_H-M   'P 1'
#
loop_
_entity.id
_entity.type
_entity.pdbx_description
1 polymer ?
#
loop_
_entity_poly.entity_id
_entity_poly.type
_entity_poly.pdbx_seq_one_letter_code
_entity_poly.pdbx_strand_id
1 'polypeptide(L)'
;MKIPLTPIRFLRYAREQFPNKVGVVCGDQRFTYLQFAERAARLAGALVARRAQPGDRIAILSTNCHRLLEAYYGILGAGCILLPLNIRLAPQELAFVLNDAQARFLFVERPFLPLAQSFQTTVPSLEITFLLDGQPEADWLAAQNYDNLLAGGPPFECDFTQVDEDSIAELFYTSGSSDRPKGVMLTHRNVYLHALSVLAAGQTSPTTLGEMSCTSVLLHTIPLFHANGWGTAHTITVVGGTHVMIHHFNPIDVFRLMDRERVTTCAMVPTMVAALTHSLERANYDLSSLRTIVIGGAASSPTLVKEAQEKLGCACISGYGLTETSPTLAKSAMKAGLAWEGDQRYASQAMAGFAIPGVELRVLGPDGKEVPHDGSAIGEIVVRGDTIMQGYWRQPEATATAMRDGWFHTGDVATVNACNYIQIVDRKKEIIVSGGENISSLEVEKVLSAHPSVYEAAVIPVPDAKWGEVPKALVVLKPGMKATENELLEFCRARLSHYKCPRSVDFPESLPKTGTGKVLKRELRRQYWAAEKGVVS
;
A
#
# COMPACT_ATOMS: atom_id res chain seq x y z
N MET A 1 31.49 -9.21 14.57
CA MET A 1 31.40 -9.53 13.13
C MET A 1 30.08 -8.93 12.61
N LYS A 2 30.11 -8.03 11.63
CA LYS A 2 28.92 -7.41 11.03
C LYS A 2 28.47 -8.28 9.85
N ILE A 3 27.18 -8.59 9.78
CA ILE A 3 26.55 -9.25 8.62
C ILE A 3 25.54 -8.26 8.04
N PRO A 4 25.59 -7.96 6.71
CA PRO A 4 24.69 -7.01 6.08
C PRO A 4 23.21 -7.33 6.29
N LEU A 5 22.41 -6.29 6.48
CA LEU A 5 20.96 -6.38 6.63
C LEU A 5 20.32 -6.45 5.25
N THR A 6 19.91 -7.64 4.82
CA THR A 6 19.27 -7.86 3.53
C THR A 6 18.10 -8.83 3.64
N PRO A 7 16.95 -8.58 2.95
CA PRO A 7 15.80 -9.48 2.97
C PRO A 7 16.11 -10.90 2.49
N ILE A 8 17.16 -11.09 1.68
CA ILE A 8 17.60 -12.42 1.20
C ILE A 8 17.78 -13.37 2.38
N ARG A 9 18.25 -12.87 3.52
CA ARG A 9 18.45 -13.65 4.76
C ARG A 9 17.15 -14.21 5.31
N PHE A 10 16.01 -13.57 5.07
CA PHE A 10 14.71 -14.04 5.56
C PHE A 10 14.30 -15.35 4.89
N LEU A 11 14.42 -15.42 3.56
CA LEU A 11 14.11 -16.65 2.84
C LEU A 11 15.11 -17.76 3.16
N ARG A 12 16.40 -17.43 3.33
CA ARG A 12 17.40 -18.39 3.79
C ARG A 12 17.04 -18.95 5.16
N TYR A 13 16.71 -18.08 6.13
CA TYR A 13 16.28 -18.51 7.46
C TYR A 13 15.04 -19.41 7.39
N ALA A 14 14.03 -19.02 6.62
CA ALA A 14 12.81 -19.80 6.48
C ALA A 14 13.07 -21.17 5.84
N ARG A 15 13.96 -21.25 4.81
CA ARG A 15 14.43 -22.52 4.22
C ARG A 15 15.11 -23.42 5.25
N GLU A 16 15.95 -22.85 6.11
CA GLU A 16 16.72 -23.62 7.11
C GLU A 16 15.83 -24.11 8.27
N GLN A 17 14.90 -23.25 8.75
CA GLN A 17 14.08 -23.56 9.92
C GLN A 17 12.78 -24.30 9.59
N PHE A 18 12.21 -24.09 8.39
CA PHE A 18 10.90 -24.61 7.98
C PHE A 18 10.92 -25.29 6.60
N PRO A 19 11.94 -26.10 6.24
CA PRO A 19 12.18 -26.55 4.85
C PRO A 19 10.95 -27.24 4.22
N ASN A 20 10.27 -28.06 4.97
CA ASN A 20 9.15 -28.89 4.49
C ASN A 20 7.77 -28.25 4.68
N LYS A 21 7.72 -27.06 5.31
CA LYS A 21 6.46 -26.35 5.51
C LYS A 21 6.04 -25.68 4.21
N VAL A 22 4.74 -25.76 3.87
CA VAL A 22 4.14 -24.99 2.77
C VAL A 22 4.26 -23.49 3.10
N GLY A 23 5.13 -22.80 2.38
CA GLY A 23 5.36 -21.38 2.51
C GLY A 23 4.52 -20.55 1.54
N VAL A 24 4.15 -21.11 0.37
CA VAL A 24 3.43 -20.37 -0.68
C VAL A 24 2.30 -21.21 -1.25
N VAL A 25 1.11 -20.61 -1.36
CA VAL A 25 -0.08 -21.17 -2.01
C VAL A 25 -0.52 -20.20 -3.10
N CYS A 26 -0.64 -20.67 -4.34
CA CYS A 26 -1.08 -19.89 -5.50
C CYS A 26 -1.99 -20.75 -6.38
N GLY A 27 -3.30 -20.53 -6.30
CA GLY A 27 -4.28 -21.42 -6.91
C GLY A 27 -4.19 -22.83 -6.30
N ASP A 28 -3.89 -23.83 -7.14
CA ASP A 28 -3.69 -25.22 -6.72
C ASP A 28 -2.20 -25.57 -6.49
N GLN A 29 -1.30 -24.66 -6.80
CA GLN A 29 0.13 -24.83 -6.59
C GLN A 29 0.50 -24.55 -5.13
N ARG A 30 1.37 -25.41 -4.59
CA ARG A 30 1.88 -25.30 -3.23
C ARG A 30 3.39 -25.50 -3.25
N PHE A 31 4.12 -24.58 -2.62
CA PHE A 31 5.57 -24.65 -2.54
C PHE A 31 5.99 -24.67 -1.08
N THR A 32 6.83 -25.63 -0.72
CA THR A 32 7.53 -25.58 0.57
C THR A 32 8.56 -24.47 0.58
N TYR A 33 9.05 -24.07 1.76
CA TYR A 33 10.12 -23.08 1.84
C TYR A 33 11.40 -23.53 1.16
N LEU A 34 11.70 -24.85 1.16
CA LEU A 34 12.81 -25.41 0.39
C LEU A 34 12.63 -25.17 -1.11
N GLN A 35 11.45 -25.50 -1.64
CA GLN A 35 11.13 -25.31 -3.07
C GLN A 35 11.09 -23.82 -3.44
N PHE A 36 10.50 -22.97 -2.59
CA PHE A 36 10.46 -21.53 -2.81
C PHE A 36 11.88 -20.94 -2.89
N ALA A 37 12.75 -21.29 -1.94
CA ALA A 37 14.13 -20.83 -1.92
C ALA A 37 14.93 -21.34 -3.13
N GLU A 38 14.73 -22.62 -3.54
CA GLU A 38 15.38 -23.18 -4.72
C GLU A 38 14.96 -22.42 -5.99
N ARG A 39 13.66 -22.13 -6.17
CA ARG A 39 13.16 -21.40 -7.32
C ARG A 39 13.71 -19.97 -7.36
N ALA A 40 13.78 -19.27 -6.22
CA ALA A 40 14.40 -17.96 -6.12
C ALA A 40 15.91 -18.00 -6.46
N ALA A 41 16.64 -19.01 -5.97
CA ALA A 41 18.05 -19.21 -6.29
C ALA A 41 18.27 -19.50 -7.78
N ARG A 42 17.40 -20.28 -8.42
CA ARG A 42 17.44 -20.52 -9.88
C ARG A 42 17.15 -19.27 -10.69
N LEU A 43 16.21 -18.42 -10.24
CA LEU A 43 15.97 -17.12 -10.87
C LEU A 43 17.23 -16.25 -10.80
N ALA A 44 17.86 -16.16 -9.62
CA ALA A 44 19.12 -15.43 -9.45
C ALA A 44 20.21 -15.95 -10.41
N GLY A 45 20.41 -17.26 -10.44
CA GLY A 45 21.38 -17.88 -11.34
C GLY A 45 21.08 -17.66 -12.82
N ALA A 46 19.82 -17.69 -13.21
CA ALA A 46 19.40 -17.42 -14.58
C ALA A 46 19.64 -15.96 -15.01
N LEU A 47 19.46 -15.00 -14.11
CA LEU A 47 19.77 -13.59 -14.34
C LEU A 47 21.29 -13.37 -14.48
N VAL A 48 22.08 -13.95 -13.56
CA VAL A 48 23.55 -13.88 -13.61
C VAL A 48 24.09 -14.52 -14.91
N ALA A 49 23.56 -15.67 -15.33
CA ALA A 49 23.93 -16.32 -16.59
C ALA A 49 23.61 -15.45 -17.82
N ARG A 50 22.63 -14.55 -17.72
CA ARG A 50 22.30 -13.54 -18.74
C ARG A 50 23.03 -12.22 -18.57
N ARG A 51 24.10 -12.23 -17.76
CA ARG A 51 24.97 -11.08 -17.52
C ARG A 51 24.23 -9.89 -16.88
N ALA A 52 23.18 -10.16 -16.08
CA ALA A 52 22.64 -9.13 -15.21
C ALA A 52 23.75 -8.64 -14.27
N GLN A 53 23.88 -7.33 -14.15
CA GLN A 53 24.90 -6.69 -13.31
C GLN A 53 24.28 -6.21 -12.00
N PRO A 54 25.05 -6.16 -10.91
CA PRO A 54 24.61 -5.51 -9.68
C PRO A 54 24.08 -4.10 -9.95
N GLY A 55 22.89 -3.82 -9.41
CA GLY A 55 22.21 -2.55 -9.64
C GLY A 55 21.35 -2.47 -10.91
N ASP A 56 21.32 -3.48 -11.78
CA ASP A 56 20.37 -3.53 -12.90
C ASP A 56 18.92 -3.57 -12.38
N ARG A 57 18.02 -2.81 -13.02
CA ARG A 57 16.59 -2.79 -12.67
C ARG A 57 15.86 -3.85 -13.47
N ILE A 58 15.29 -4.79 -12.75
CA ILE A 58 14.52 -5.90 -13.31
C ILE A 58 13.05 -5.64 -13.04
N ALA A 59 12.31 -5.31 -14.09
CA ALA A 59 10.89 -4.97 -14.00
C ALA A 59 10.02 -6.23 -14.02
N ILE A 60 8.89 -6.17 -13.31
CA ILE A 60 7.89 -7.23 -13.31
C ILE A 60 6.48 -6.64 -13.37
N LEU A 61 5.71 -7.04 -14.38
CA LEU A 61 4.33 -6.63 -14.64
C LEU A 61 3.41 -7.81 -14.41
N SER A 62 2.88 -7.93 -13.20
CA SER A 62 2.12 -9.11 -12.75
C SER A 62 1.13 -8.76 -11.65
N THR A 63 0.06 -9.56 -11.56
CA THR A 63 -0.80 -9.67 -10.38
C THR A 63 -0.07 -10.39 -9.24
N ASN A 64 -0.71 -10.53 -8.07
CA ASN A 64 -0.13 -11.32 -6.98
C ASN A 64 -0.06 -12.81 -7.36
N CYS A 65 1.13 -13.32 -7.51
CA CYS A 65 1.40 -14.74 -7.77
C CYS A 65 2.72 -15.18 -7.13
N HIS A 66 2.96 -16.48 -7.08
CA HIS A 66 4.19 -17.03 -6.53
C HIS A 66 5.44 -16.54 -7.26
N ARG A 67 5.38 -16.33 -8.59
CA ARG A 67 6.51 -15.86 -9.39
C ARG A 67 6.92 -14.41 -9.05
N LEU A 68 5.93 -13.54 -8.77
CA LEU A 68 6.21 -12.21 -8.27
C LEU A 68 6.85 -12.27 -6.87
N LEU A 69 6.39 -13.17 -5.99
CA LEU A 69 7.01 -13.35 -4.68
C LEU A 69 8.43 -13.93 -4.79
N GLU A 70 8.68 -14.88 -5.71
CA GLU A 70 10.01 -15.41 -6.00
C GLU A 70 10.97 -14.30 -6.48
N ALA A 71 10.45 -13.33 -7.25
CA ALA A 71 11.24 -12.20 -7.75
C ALA A 71 11.77 -11.30 -6.62
N TYR A 72 11.04 -11.14 -5.51
CA TYR A 72 11.48 -10.40 -4.32
C TYR A 72 12.76 -10.97 -3.70
N TYR A 73 13.09 -12.21 -3.96
CA TYR A 73 14.30 -12.84 -3.45
C TYR A 73 15.31 -13.17 -4.55
N GLY A 74 14.83 -13.63 -5.70
CA GLY A 74 15.71 -14.04 -6.79
C GLY A 74 16.39 -12.85 -7.48
N ILE A 75 15.68 -11.74 -7.68
CA ILE A 75 16.26 -10.53 -8.28
C ILE A 75 17.29 -9.90 -7.33
N LEU A 76 16.94 -9.77 -6.05
CA LEU A 76 17.88 -9.29 -5.04
C LEU A 76 19.07 -10.24 -4.88
N GLY A 77 18.83 -11.56 -4.97
CA GLY A 77 19.87 -12.58 -4.93
C GLY A 77 20.87 -12.49 -6.08
N ALA A 78 20.48 -11.95 -7.22
CA ALA A 78 21.38 -11.65 -8.35
C ALA A 78 22.11 -10.30 -8.19
N GLY A 79 21.90 -9.57 -7.09
CA GLY A 79 22.44 -8.22 -6.87
C GLY A 79 21.69 -7.12 -7.62
N CYS A 80 20.54 -7.44 -8.21
CA CYS A 80 19.74 -6.52 -9.01
C CYS A 80 18.66 -5.82 -8.17
N ILE A 81 18.09 -4.73 -8.72
CA ILE A 81 17.02 -3.96 -8.12
C ILE A 81 15.68 -4.46 -8.64
N LEU A 82 14.77 -4.83 -7.75
CA LEU A 82 13.42 -5.19 -8.11
C LEU A 82 12.58 -3.95 -8.42
N LEU A 83 11.95 -3.93 -9.59
CA LEU A 83 11.04 -2.87 -10.05
C LEU A 83 9.63 -3.47 -10.32
N PRO A 84 8.77 -3.60 -9.29
CA PRO A 84 7.42 -4.07 -9.50
C PRO A 84 6.55 -2.97 -10.13
N LEU A 85 5.90 -3.29 -11.24
CA LEU A 85 5.11 -2.33 -12.01
C LEU A 85 3.65 -2.36 -11.58
N ASN A 86 3.05 -1.18 -11.45
CA ASN A 86 1.62 -1.07 -11.22
C ASN A 86 0.85 -1.43 -12.51
N ILE A 87 0.16 -2.56 -12.49
CA ILE A 87 -0.61 -3.12 -13.62
C ILE A 87 -1.78 -2.26 -14.11
N ARG A 88 -2.10 -1.18 -13.40
CA ARG A 88 -3.23 -0.28 -13.71
C ARG A 88 -2.78 1.03 -14.37
N LEU A 89 -1.48 1.20 -14.56
CA LEU A 89 -0.94 2.36 -15.28
C LEU A 89 -1.23 2.25 -16.77
N ALA A 90 -1.44 3.41 -17.40
CA ALA A 90 -1.57 3.49 -18.84
C ALA A 90 -0.24 3.11 -19.55
N PRO A 91 -0.27 2.68 -20.82
CA PRO A 91 0.92 2.30 -21.57
C PRO A 91 2.04 3.35 -21.53
N GLN A 92 1.68 4.63 -21.68
CA GLN A 92 2.63 5.74 -21.67
C GLN A 92 3.26 5.97 -20.29
N GLU A 93 2.52 5.73 -19.21
CA GLU A 93 3.04 5.82 -17.84
C GLU A 93 3.99 4.68 -17.55
N LEU A 94 3.68 3.44 -17.99
CA LEU A 94 4.59 2.30 -17.88
C LEU A 94 5.87 2.51 -18.69
N ALA A 95 5.76 3.01 -19.92
CA ALA A 95 6.91 3.37 -20.73
C ALA A 95 7.79 4.43 -20.04
N PHE A 96 7.15 5.43 -19.43
CA PHE A 96 7.88 6.44 -18.64
C PHE A 96 8.64 5.80 -17.48
N VAL A 97 7.97 4.96 -16.67
CA VAL A 97 8.58 4.28 -15.51
C VAL A 97 9.79 3.43 -15.94
N LEU A 98 9.62 2.62 -16.99
CA LEU A 98 10.68 1.75 -17.50
C LEU A 98 11.88 2.54 -18.04
N ASN A 99 11.63 3.64 -18.75
CA ASN A 99 12.68 4.54 -19.27
C ASN A 99 13.40 5.30 -18.15
N ASP A 100 12.65 5.86 -17.20
CA ASP A 100 13.22 6.60 -16.07
C ASP A 100 14.07 5.68 -15.19
N ALA A 101 13.57 4.48 -14.89
CA ALA A 101 14.31 3.46 -14.18
C ALA A 101 15.45 2.85 -15.02
N GLN A 102 15.46 3.02 -16.35
CA GLN A 102 16.35 2.26 -17.26
C GLN A 102 16.26 0.76 -16.99
N ALA A 103 15.04 0.23 -16.99
CA ALA A 103 14.80 -1.19 -16.79
C ALA A 103 15.48 -2.01 -17.90
N ARG A 104 16.21 -3.05 -17.51
CA ARG A 104 16.97 -3.87 -18.45
C ARG A 104 16.22 -5.13 -18.88
N PHE A 105 15.56 -5.80 -17.92
CA PHE A 105 14.71 -6.97 -18.18
C PHE A 105 13.31 -6.72 -17.70
N LEU A 106 12.33 -7.30 -18.40
CA LEU A 106 10.92 -7.26 -18.05
C LEU A 106 10.35 -8.67 -17.95
N PHE A 107 9.74 -8.99 -16.84
CA PHE A 107 8.89 -10.15 -16.67
C PHE A 107 7.43 -9.73 -16.77
N VAL A 108 6.63 -10.42 -17.58
CA VAL A 108 5.25 -10.05 -17.84
C VAL A 108 4.31 -11.24 -17.71
N GLU A 109 3.20 -11.07 -16.98
CA GLU A 109 2.13 -12.05 -16.92
C GLU A 109 1.26 -11.97 -18.19
N ARG A 110 0.79 -13.11 -18.69
CA ARG A 110 0.09 -13.25 -19.99
C ARG A 110 -1.00 -12.20 -20.24
N PRO A 111 -1.90 -11.86 -19.31
CA PRO A 111 -2.94 -10.85 -19.56
C PRO A 111 -2.39 -9.46 -19.92
N PHE A 112 -1.13 -9.16 -19.56
CA PHE A 112 -0.49 -7.87 -19.81
C PHE A 112 0.43 -7.87 -21.03
N LEU A 113 0.49 -8.96 -21.82
CA LEU A 113 1.29 -9.02 -23.04
C LEU A 113 0.94 -7.92 -24.05
N PRO A 114 -0.35 -7.66 -24.37
CA PRO A 114 -0.70 -6.58 -25.30
C PRO A 114 -0.24 -5.20 -24.80
N LEU A 115 -0.28 -4.99 -23.48
CA LEU A 115 0.21 -3.78 -22.84
C LEU A 115 1.74 -3.66 -22.96
N ALA A 116 2.48 -4.74 -22.69
CA ALA A 116 3.93 -4.76 -22.84
C ALA A 116 4.37 -4.54 -24.31
N GLN A 117 3.67 -5.13 -25.25
CA GLN A 117 3.91 -4.95 -26.69
C GLN A 117 3.74 -3.49 -27.13
N SER A 118 2.76 -2.77 -26.56
CA SER A 118 2.46 -1.38 -26.96
C SER A 118 3.59 -0.38 -26.64
N PHE A 119 4.47 -0.66 -25.68
CA PHE A 119 5.58 0.22 -25.31
C PHE A 119 6.98 -0.36 -25.61
N GLN A 120 7.09 -1.58 -26.13
CA GLN A 120 8.37 -2.24 -26.39
C GLN A 120 9.35 -1.39 -27.20
N THR A 121 8.86 -0.76 -28.27
CA THR A 121 9.70 0.07 -29.16
C THR A 121 10.06 1.44 -28.55
N THR A 122 9.39 1.84 -27.50
CA THR A 122 9.60 3.14 -26.82
C THR A 122 10.48 3.05 -25.58
N VAL A 123 10.94 1.84 -25.21
CA VAL A 123 11.80 1.58 -24.05
C VAL A 123 13.12 0.90 -24.52
N PRO A 124 14.08 1.68 -25.03
CA PRO A 124 15.29 1.13 -25.63
C PRO A 124 16.23 0.42 -24.64
N SER A 125 16.05 0.61 -23.33
CA SER A 125 16.84 -0.07 -22.30
C SER A 125 16.43 -1.53 -22.09
N LEU A 126 15.23 -1.94 -22.55
CA LEU A 126 14.77 -3.32 -22.41
C LEU A 126 15.48 -4.24 -23.41
N GLU A 127 16.33 -5.12 -22.89
CA GLU A 127 17.04 -6.11 -23.69
C GLU A 127 16.20 -7.36 -23.92
N ILE A 128 15.51 -7.84 -22.87
CA ILE A 128 14.75 -9.09 -22.89
C ILE A 128 13.44 -8.93 -22.12
N THR A 129 12.38 -9.47 -22.72
CA THR A 129 11.08 -9.65 -22.05
C THR A 129 10.80 -11.14 -21.88
N PHE A 130 10.46 -11.56 -20.67
CA PHE A 130 10.13 -12.94 -20.31
C PHE A 130 8.64 -13.06 -19.99
N LEU A 131 8.03 -14.16 -20.43
CA LEU A 131 6.67 -14.51 -20.07
C LEU A 131 6.65 -15.26 -18.74
N LEU A 132 5.87 -14.77 -17.76
CA LEU A 132 5.75 -15.41 -16.44
C LEU A 132 4.99 -16.73 -16.51
N ASP A 133 3.94 -16.82 -17.34
CA ASP A 133 3.03 -17.96 -17.40
C ASP A 133 2.72 -18.38 -18.84
N GLY A 134 2.58 -19.68 -19.06
CA GLY A 134 2.26 -20.27 -20.37
C GLY A 134 3.44 -20.28 -21.34
N GLN A 135 3.17 -20.58 -22.62
CA GLN A 135 4.17 -20.61 -23.69
C GLN A 135 4.16 -19.28 -24.46
N PRO A 136 5.33 -18.77 -24.89
CA PRO A 136 5.41 -17.60 -25.74
C PRO A 136 4.79 -17.90 -27.12
N GLU A 137 3.84 -17.07 -27.52
CA GLU A 137 3.19 -17.15 -28.85
C GLU A 137 3.64 -16.03 -29.77
N ALA A 138 4.43 -15.09 -29.27
CA ALA A 138 4.85 -13.90 -30.00
C ALA A 138 6.37 -13.93 -30.28
N ASP A 139 6.74 -13.64 -31.52
CA ASP A 139 8.14 -13.67 -31.99
C ASP A 139 9.04 -12.64 -31.29
N TRP A 140 8.47 -11.58 -30.73
CA TRP A 140 9.21 -10.54 -29.99
C TRP A 140 9.55 -10.93 -28.56
N LEU A 141 8.92 -11.97 -28.00
CA LEU A 141 9.33 -12.52 -26.71
C LEU A 141 10.58 -13.38 -26.92
N ALA A 142 11.65 -13.12 -26.21
CA ALA A 142 12.71 -14.08 -26.11
C ALA A 142 12.07 -15.44 -25.79
N ALA A 143 12.36 -16.48 -26.55
CA ALA A 143 11.64 -17.77 -26.58
C ALA A 143 11.65 -18.55 -25.24
N GLN A 144 11.65 -17.86 -24.10
CA GLN A 144 11.72 -18.43 -22.76
C GLN A 144 10.60 -17.92 -21.87
N ASN A 145 9.79 -18.88 -21.42
CA ASN A 145 8.93 -18.62 -20.29
C ASN A 145 9.72 -18.72 -18.96
N TYR A 146 9.13 -18.28 -17.90
CA TYR A 146 9.72 -18.24 -16.56
C TYR A 146 10.16 -19.63 -16.07
N ASP A 147 9.34 -20.66 -16.23
CA ASP A 147 9.68 -22.00 -15.74
C ASP A 147 10.83 -22.62 -16.55
N ASN A 148 10.91 -22.38 -17.88
CA ASN A 148 12.07 -22.77 -18.69
C ASN A 148 13.32 -21.99 -18.31
N LEU A 149 13.17 -20.69 -17.97
CA LEU A 149 14.24 -19.86 -17.46
C LEU A 149 14.83 -20.44 -16.18
N LEU A 150 13.98 -20.84 -15.23
CA LEU A 150 14.41 -21.49 -13.98
C LEU A 150 15.05 -22.86 -14.22
N ALA A 151 14.49 -23.67 -15.12
CA ALA A 151 15.02 -24.99 -15.43
C ALA A 151 16.44 -24.93 -16.01
N GLY A 152 16.75 -23.92 -16.82
CA GLY A 152 18.08 -23.67 -17.38
C GLY A 152 19.03 -22.89 -16.46
N GLY A 153 18.52 -22.29 -15.38
CA GLY A 153 19.31 -21.52 -14.44
C GLY A 153 20.04 -22.43 -13.43
N PRO A 154 21.37 -22.36 -13.29
CA PRO A 154 22.04 -23.02 -12.18
C PRO A 154 21.58 -22.40 -10.87
N PRO A 155 21.43 -23.17 -9.79
CA PRO A 155 21.18 -22.59 -8.48
C PRO A 155 22.32 -21.62 -8.11
N PHE A 156 21.99 -20.40 -7.78
CA PHE A 156 22.95 -19.39 -7.38
C PHE A 156 22.70 -19.02 -5.92
N GLU A 157 23.62 -19.37 -5.05
CA GLU A 157 23.59 -18.92 -3.67
C GLU A 157 24.32 -17.57 -3.57
N CYS A 158 23.53 -16.54 -3.30
CA CYS A 158 24.05 -15.20 -3.05
C CYS A 158 24.96 -15.23 -1.81
N ASP A 159 26.20 -14.78 -1.96
CA ASP A 159 27.03 -14.44 -0.81
C ASP A 159 26.56 -13.10 -0.24
N PHE A 160 25.55 -13.16 0.62
CA PHE A 160 24.98 -11.96 1.24
C PHE A 160 25.96 -11.21 2.13
N THR A 161 27.14 -11.76 2.45
CA THR A 161 28.20 -11.03 3.20
C THR A 161 28.83 -9.94 2.35
N GLN A 162 28.67 -10.02 1.01
CA GLN A 162 29.15 -9.03 0.05
C GLN A 162 28.08 -8.01 -0.36
N VAL A 163 26.85 -8.15 0.13
CA VAL A 163 25.78 -7.18 -0.15
C VAL A 163 26.06 -5.89 0.59
N ASP A 164 26.05 -4.77 -0.12
CA ASP A 164 25.98 -3.46 0.50
C ASP A 164 24.55 -3.22 0.99
N GLU A 165 24.35 -3.18 2.31
CA GLU A 165 23.02 -3.02 2.92
C GLU A 165 22.38 -1.66 2.61
N ASP A 166 23.16 -0.66 2.24
CA ASP A 166 22.71 0.67 1.88
C ASP A 166 22.46 0.81 0.35
N SER A 167 22.76 -0.24 -0.45
CA SER A 167 22.35 -0.29 -1.85
C SER A 167 20.84 -0.51 -2.00
N ILE A 168 20.30 -0.07 -3.15
CA ILE A 168 18.87 -0.16 -3.45
C ILE A 168 18.47 -1.63 -3.68
N ALA A 169 17.49 -2.11 -2.93
CA ALA A 169 16.86 -3.41 -3.10
C ALA A 169 15.61 -3.33 -3.99
N GLU A 170 14.76 -2.35 -3.71
CA GLU A 170 13.45 -2.23 -4.33
C GLU A 170 13.22 -0.78 -4.79
N LEU A 171 12.64 -0.62 -5.98
CA LEU A 171 12.31 0.68 -6.57
C LEU A 171 10.82 0.72 -6.90
N PHE A 172 10.05 1.48 -6.13
CA PHE A 172 8.61 1.62 -6.31
C PHE A 172 8.24 2.98 -6.88
N TYR A 173 7.48 2.99 -7.97
CA TYR A 173 6.97 4.24 -8.52
C TYR A 173 5.61 4.59 -7.93
N THR A 174 5.50 5.78 -7.36
CA THR A 174 4.27 6.33 -6.79
C THR A 174 3.74 7.46 -7.65
N SER A 175 2.40 7.53 -7.79
CA SER A 175 1.72 8.67 -8.39
C SER A 175 1.71 9.85 -7.40
N GLY A 176 2.88 10.46 -7.17
CA GLY A 176 3.02 11.60 -6.28
C GLY A 176 2.13 12.79 -6.67
N SER A 177 2.21 13.87 -5.89
CA SER A 177 1.50 15.14 -6.14
C SER A 177 1.99 15.91 -7.39
N SER A 178 2.97 15.36 -8.11
CA SER A 178 3.49 15.87 -9.40
C SER A 178 2.84 15.11 -10.56
N ASP A 179 2.93 15.69 -11.78
CA ASP A 179 2.32 15.10 -13.00
C ASP A 179 2.95 13.78 -13.42
N ARG A 180 4.13 13.45 -12.90
CA ARG A 180 4.85 12.21 -13.25
C ARG A 180 5.10 11.35 -12.00
N PRO A 181 5.03 10.01 -12.11
CA PRO A 181 5.40 9.11 -11.03
C PRO A 181 6.85 9.34 -10.56
N LYS A 182 7.10 9.16 -9.25
CA LYS A 182 8.42 9.23 -8.65
C LYS A 182 8.87 7.86 -8.18
N GLY A 183 10.10 7.48 -8.51
CA GLY A 183 10.70 6.23 -8.02
C GLY A 183 11.22 6.39 -6.60
N VAL A 184 10.66 5.65 -5.66
CA VAL A 184 11.08 5.61 -4.26
C VAL A 184 12.14 4.54 -4.10
N MET A 185 13.33 4.89 -3.62
CA MET A 185 14.46 4.00 -3.42
C MET A 185 14.44 3.40 -2.02
N LEU A 186 14.17 2.10 -1.92
CA LEU A 186 14.25 1.35 -0.66
C LEU A 186 15.52 0.49 -0.66
N THR A 187 16.39 0.69 0.34
CA THR A 187 17.62 -0.07 0.49
C THR A 187 17.35 -1.46 1.10
N HIS A 188 18.31 -2.36 0.98
CA HIS A 188 18.26 -3.64 1.69
C HIS A 188 18.04 -3.46 3.19
N ARG A 189 18.73 -2.47 3.80
CA ARG A 189 18.61 -2.11 5.19
C ARG A 189 17.20 -1.63 5.55
N ASN A 190 16.61 -0.72 4.74
CA ASN A 190 15.25 -0.22 4.99
C ASN A 190 14.24 -1.37 5.05
N VAL A 191 14.24 -2.24 4.04
CA VAL A 191 13.30 -3.36 3.92
C VAL A 191 13.48 -4.38 5.04
N TYR A 192 14.75 -4.71 5.37
CA TYR A 192 15.05 -5.65 6.45
C TYR A 192 14.57 -5.15 7.80
N LEU A 193 14.93 -3.93 8.18
CA LEU A 193 14.54 -3.34 9.46
C LEU A 193 13.04 -3.08 9.55
N HIS A 194 12.40 -2.68 8.44
CA HIS A 194 10.95 -2.54 8.40
C HIS A 194 10.23 -3.86 8.75
N ALA A 195 10.63 -4.99 8.14
CA ALA A 195 10.00 -6.28 8.44
C ALA A 195 10.11 -6.63 9.93
N LEU A 196 11.29 -6.42 10.55
CA LEU A 196 11.48 -6.66 11.99
C LEU A 196 10.69 -5.67 12.85
N SER A 197 10.63 -4.39 12.48
CA SER A 197 9.86 -3.36 13.19
C SER A 197 8.36 -3.66 13.19
N VAL A 198 7.81 -4.15 12.07
CA VAL A 198 6.40 -4.58 11.99
C VAL A 198 6.13 -5.78 12.90
N LEU A 199 7.04 -6.75 12.98
CA LEU A 199 6.93 -7.89 13.91
C LEU A 199 6.98 -7.42 15.36
N ALA A 200 7.95 -6.56 15.69
CA ALA A 200 8.06 -5.98 17.03
C ALA A 200 6.79 -5.19 17.41
N ALA A 201 6.23 -4.44 16.47
CA ALA A 201 4.97 -3.72 16.69
C ALA A 201 3.79 -4.64 17.02
N GLY A 202 3.77 -5.86 16.49
CA GLY A 202 2.77 -6.88 16.85
C GLY A 202 2.82 -7.27 18.33
N GLN A 203 3.99 -7.18 18.97
CA GLN A 203 4.21 -7.54 20.38
C GLN A 203 3.93 -6.38 21.35
N THR A 204 3.70 -5.16 20.85
CA THR A 204 3.48 -3.99 21.73
C THR A 204 2.05 -3.86 22.24
N SER A 205 1.13 -4.71 21.79
CA SER A 205 -0.26 -4.75 22.24
C SER A 205 -0.47 -5.87 23.26
N PRO A 206 -1.25 -5.67 24.32
CA PRO A 206 -1.63 -6.73 25.25
C PRO A 206 -2.57 -7.77 24.63
N THR A 207 -3.09 -7.48 23.44
CA THR A 207 -3.88 -8.41 22.65
C THR A 207 -3.02 -8.93 21.50
N THR A 208 -3.20 -10.17 21.05
CA THR A 208 -2.48 -10.79 19.93
C THR A 208 -2.82 -10.14 18.57
N LEU A 209 -3.36 -8.92 18.58
CA LEU A 209 -3.80 -8.19 17.40
C LEU A 209 -2.61 -7.77 16.54
N GLY A 210 -2.56 -8.30 15.33
CA GLY A 210 -1.47 -8.05 14.39
C GLY A 210 -0.19 -8.84 14.64
N GLU A 211 -0.20 -9.80 15.57
CA GLU A 211 0.89 -10.74 15.78
C GLU A 211 1.04 -11.68 14.58
N MET A 212 2.26 -11.80 14.08
CA MET A 212 2.61 -12.73 13.02
C MET A 212 3.61 -13.75 13.55
N SER A 213 3.38 -15.02 13.23
CA SER A 213 4.18 -16.15 13.67
C SER A 213 4.29 -17.21 12.58
N CYS A 214 4.99 -18.31 12.87
CA CYS A 214 5.06 -19.42 11.93
C CYS A 214 3.71 -20.10 11.67
N THR A 215 2.68 -19.88 12.49
CA THR A 215 1.31 -20.38 12.25
C THR A 215 0.45 -19.42 11.47
N SER A 216 0.95 -18.23 11.13
CA SER A 216 0.20 -17.24 10.38
C SER A 216 0.03 -17.69 8.92
N VAL A 217 -1.19 -17.52 8.42
CA VAL A 217 -1.57 -17.70 7.01
C VAL A 217 -2.09 -16.35 6.52
N LEU A 218 -1.31 -15.71 5.66
CA LEU A 218 -1.63 -14.36 5.15
C LEU A 218 -2.18 -14.43 3.74
N LEU A 219 -3.38 -13.89 3.53
CA LEU A 219 -3.94 -13.68 2.20
C LEU A 219 -3.47 -12.33 1.64
N HIS A 220 -2.75 -12.36 0.51
CA HIS A 220 -2.22 -11.17 -0.17
C HIS A 220 -3.31 -10.44 -0.97
N THR A 221 -4.18 -9.72 -0.30
CA THR A 221 -5.23 -8.87 -0.90
C THR A 221 -4.68 -7.54 -1.41
N ILE A 222 -3.60 -7.03 -0.80
CA ILE A 222 -2.88 -5.85 -1.31
C ILE A 222 -1.91 -6.29 -2.39
N PRO A 223 -1.88 -5.58 -3.55
CA PRO A 223 -0.94 -5.90 -4.61
C PRO A 223 0.52 -5.82 -4.13
N LEU A 224 1.32 -6.83 -4.46
CA LEU A 224 2.74 -6.87 -4.12
C LEU A 224 3.52 -5.73 -4.81
N PHE A 225 3.11 -5.28 -6.00
CA PHE A 225 3.71 -4.13 -6.66
C PHE A 225 3.48 -2.80 -5.91
N HIS A 226 2.69 -2.81 -4.86
CA HIS A 226 2.44 -1.64 -4.01
C HIS A 226 3.16 -1.80 -2.66
N ALA A 227 4.37 -1.21 -2.58
CA ALA A 227 5.23 -1.26 -1.40
C ALA A 227 5.31 -2.67 -0.78
N ASN A 228 5.72 -3.66 -1.61
CA ASN A 228 5.86 -5.09 -1.27
C ASN A 228 4.67 -5.69 -0.49
N GLY A 229 3.43 -5.33 -0.91
CA GLY A 229 2.20 -5.77 -0.25
C GLY A 229 2.09 -5.24 1.19
N TRP A 230 2.52 -4.00 1.42
CA TRP A 230 2.66 -3.34 2.72
C TRP A 230 3.63 -4.05 3.67
N GLY A 231 4.76 -4.50 3.15
CA GLY A 231 5.83 -5.16 3.92
C GLY A 231 5.58 -6.65 4.16
N THR A 232 4.42 -7.18 3.76
CA THR A 232 4.02 -8.55 4.11
C THR A 232 4.79 -9.62 3.34
N ALA A 233 5.34 -9.31 2.15
CA ALA A 233 6.20 -10.21 1.41
C ALA A 233 7.40 -10.70 2.26
N HIS A 234 7.98 -9.81 3.05
CA HIS A 234 9.14 -10.11 3.89
C HIS A 234 8.76 -10.54 5.31
N THR A 235 7.75 -9.88 5.89
CA THR A 235 7.33 -10.14 7.29
C THR A 235 6.82 -11.58 7.48
N ILE A 236 6.04 -12.12 6.54
CA ILE A 236 5.55 -13.51 6.62
C ILE A 236 6.67 -14.51 6.34
N THR A 237 7.56 -14.21 5.40
CA THR A 237 8.70 -15.09 5.09
C THR A 237 9.60 -15.27 6.31
N VAL A 238 9.98 -14.20 7.01
CA VAL A 238 10.93 -14.29 8.13
C VAL A 238 10.40 -15.11 9.31
N VAL A 239 9.08 -15.11 9.54
CA VAL A 239 8.47 -15.93 10.60
C VAL A 239 8.14 -17.35 10.14
N GLY A 240 8.37 -17.70 8.88
CA GLY A 240 7.99 -18.99 8.31
C GLY A 240 6.47 -19.20 8.22
N GLY A 241 5.69 -18.13 8.04
CA GLY A 241 4.26 -18.17 7.81
C GLY A 241 3.91 -18.70 6.41
N THR A 242 2.63 -18.71 6.04
CA THR A 242 2.17 -19.12 4.70
C THR A 242 1.62 -17.95 3.94
N HIS A 243 2.14 -17.72 2.73
CA HIS A 243 1.63 -16.76 1.77
C HIS A 243 0.53 -17.40 0.93
N VAL A 244 -0.67 -16.82 0.93
CA VAL A 244 -1.77 -17.22 0.04
C VAL A 244 -1.97 -16.11 -0.99
N MET A 245 -1.81 -16.44 -2.28
CA MET A 245 -1.91 -15.48 -3.37
C MET A 245 -3.32 -15.39 -3.91
N ILE A 246 -3.78 -14.16 -4.21
CA ILE A 246 -4.99 -13.91 -4.96
C ILE A 246 -4.69 -12.91 -6.08
N HIS A 247 -5.01 -13.28 -7.32
CA HIS A 247 -4.72 -12.44 -8.49
C HIS A 247 -5.55 -11.15 -8.52
N HIS A 248 -6.83 -11.26 -8.20
CA HIS A 248 -7.77 -10.13 -8.20
C HIS A 248 -8.65 -10.19 -6.96
N PHE A 249 -8.94 -9.03 -6.38
CA PHE A 249 -9.89 -8.95 -5.28
C PHE A 249 -11.32 -9.18 -5.80
N ASN A 250 -11.95 -10.23 -5.29
CA ASN A 250 -13.38 -10.51 -5.43
C ASN A 250 -13.85 -11.06 -4.08
N PRO A 251 -14.95 -10.57 -3.48
CA PRO A 251 -15.41 -11.03 -2.17
C PRO A 251 -15.60 -12.55 -2.05
N ILE A 252 -16.17 -13.19 -3.07
CA ILE A 252 -16.43 -14.64 -3.06
C ILE A 252 -15.11 -15.43 -3.07
N ASP A 253 -14.15 -15.02 -3.90
CA ASP A 253 -12.84 -15.68 -3.96
C ASP A 253 -12.03 -15.46 -2.68
N VAL A 254 -12.15 -14.27 -2.07
CA VAL A 254 -11.54 -13.97 -0.76
C VAL A 254 -12.12 -14.89 0.32
N PHE A 255 -13.45 -15.03 0.43
CA PHE A 255 -14.07 -15.90 1.40
C PHE A 255 -13.70 -17.38 1.17
N ARG A 256 -13.70 -17.82 -0.09
CA ARG A 256 -13.29 -19.20 -0.46
C ARG A 256 -11.86 -19.49 -0.02
N LEU A 257 -10.94 -18.54 -0.23
CA LEU A 257 -9.54 -18.70 0.19
C LEU A 257 -9.41 -18.62 1.72
N MET A 258 -10.15 -17.73 2.39
CA MET A 258 -10.14 -17.63 3.85
C MET A 258 -10.56 -18.94 4.50
N ASP A 259 -11.62 -19.56 4.00
CA ASP A 259 -12.12 -20.85 4.47
C ASP A 259 -11.15 -21.98 4.12
N ARG A 260 -10.84 -22.18 2.83
CA ARG A 260 -10.03 -23.30 2.32
C ARG A 260 -8.62 -23.33 2.92
N GLU A 261 -7.95 -22.17 2.98
CA GLU A 261 -6.56 -22.07 3.42
C GLU A 261 -6.43 -21.70 4.90
N ARG A 262 -7.56 -21.58 5.63
CA ARG A 262 -7.58 -21.21 7.05
C ARG A 262 -6.81 -19.91 7.31
N VAL A 263 -7.08 -18.88 6.50
CA VAL A 263 -6.41 -17.58 6.59
C VAL A 263 -6.57 -16.96 7.97
N THR A 264 -5.46 -16.50 8.54
CA THR A 264 -5.45 -15.88 9.87
C THR A 264 -5.38 -14.36 9.83
N THR A 265 -4.81 -13.79 8.76
CA THR A 265 -4.61 -12.34 8.63
C THR A 265 -4.62 -11.91 7.17
N CYS A 266 -5.01 -10.67 6.95
CA CYS A 266 -4.90 -9.98 5.66
C CYS A 266 -4.81 -8.47 5.90
N ALA A 267 -4.36 -7.75 4.86
CA ALA A 267 -4.39 -6.28 4.83
C ALA A 267 -5.36 -5.81 3.75
N MET A 268 -6.15 -4.78 4.01
CA MET A 268 -7.19 -4.31 3.08
C MET A 268 -7.34 -2.80 3.12
N VAL A 269 -7.76 -2.22 2.01
CA VAL A 269 -8.26 -0.84 1.99
C VAL A 269 -9.72 -0.81 2.50
N PRO A 270 -10.23 0.33 3.01
CA PRO A 270 -11.58 0.42 3.56
C PRO A 270 -12.68 -0.08 2.61
N THR A 271 -12.58 0.18 1.31
CA THR A 271 -13.56 -0.29 0.31
C THR A 271 -13.61 -1.81 0.16
N MET A 272 -12.47 -2.50 0.30
CA MET A 272 -12.42 -3.96 0.30
C MET A 272 -13.09 -4.52 1.55
N VAL A 273 -12.82 -3.93 2.72
CA VAL A 273 -13.46 -4.33 3.98
C VAL A 273 -14.96 -4.14 3.89
N ALA A 274 -15.44 -2.99 3.39
CA ALA A 274 -16.86 -2.73 3.20
C ALA A 274 -17.52 -3.76 2.25
N ALA A 275 -16.84 -4.11 1.15
CA ALA A 275 -17.35 -5.12 0.22
C ALA A 275 -17.53 -6.50 0.88
N LEU A 276 -16.59 -6.93 1.73
CA LEU A 276 -16.74 -8.18 2.49
C LEU A 276 -17.85 -8.08 3.55
N THR A 277 -17.88 -6.98 4.29
CA THR A 277 -18.81 -6.75 5.40
C THR A 277 -20.27 -6.73 4.94
N HIS A 278 -20.53 -6.24 3.71
CA HIS A 278 -21.87 -6.14 3.14
C HIS A 278 -22.23 -7.29 2.20
N SER A 279 -21.34 -8.25 1.97
CA SER A 279 -21.60 -9.42 1.14
C SER A 279 -22.51 -10.43 1.84
N LEU A 280 -23.57 -10.85 1.19
CA LEU A 280 -24.48 -11.90 1.67
C LEU A 280 -23.82 -13.29 1.60
N GLU A 281 -22.85 -13.48 0.74
CA GLU A 281 -22.13 -14.75 0.53
C GLU A 281 -21.30 -15.17 1.76
N ARG A 282 -20.99 -14.22 2.67
CA ARG A 282 -20.20 -14.51 3.88
C ARG A 282 -20.72 -15.69 4.68
N ALA A 283 -22.04 -15.85 4.77
CA ALA A 283 -22.67 -16.92 5.57
C ALA A 283 -22.35 -18.34 5.08
N ASN A 284 -21.84 -18.47 3.86
CA ASN A 284 -21.52 -19.75 3.22
C ASN A 284 -20.11 -20.25 3.55
N TYR A 285 -19.29 -19.48 4.31
CA TYR A 285 -17.87 -19.76 4.54
C TYR A 285 -17.52 -19.75 6.03
N ASP A 286 -16.60 -20.63 6.43
CA ASP A 286 -16.03 -20.65 7.78
C ASP A 286 -14.84 -19.66 7.89
N LEU A 287 -15.09 -18.55 8.56
CA LEU A 287 -14.08 -17.52 8.83
C LEU A 287 -13.46 -17.62 10.22
N SER A 288 -13.68 -18.70 10.97
CA SER A 288 -13.23 -18.85 12.37
C SER A 288 -11.72 -18.81 12.56
N SER A 289 -10.94 -19.02 11.49
CA SER A 289 -9.48 -18.89 11.51
C SER A 289 -9.00 -17.44 11.42
N LEU A 290 -9.83 -16.52 10.90
CA LEU A 290 -9.45 -15.12 10.69
C LEU A 290 -9.33 -14.41 12.04
N ARG A 291 -8.15 -13.86 12.33
CA ARG A 291 -7.83 -13.18 13.59
C ARG A 291 -7.79 -11.67 13.43
N THR A 292 -7.17 -11.20 12.34
CA THR A 292 -6.89 -9.77 12.17
C THR A 292 -7.00 -9.31 10.71
N ILE A 293 -7.67 -8.17 10.52
CA ILE A 293 -7.60 -7.38 9.28
C ILE A 293 -6.89 -6.08 9.59
N VAL A 294 -5.80 -5.80 8.87
CA VAL A 294 -5.12 -4.50 8.89
C VAL A 294 -5.74 -3.60 7.83
N ILE A 295 -6.35 -2.50 8.24
CA ILE A 295 -6.99 -1.53 7.34
C ILE A 295 -6.04 -0.38 7.08
N GLY A 296 -5.74 -0.06 5.83
CA GLY A 296 -4.80 1.01 5.51
C GLY A 296 -5.01 1.59 4.11
N GLY A 297 -4.08 2.43 3.67
CA GLY A 297 -4.13 3.08 2.35
C GLY A 297 -5.11 4.26 2.25
N ALA A 298 -6.12 4.30 3.12
CA ALA A 298 -7.04 5.42 3.31
C ALA A 298 -7.56 5.42 4.75
N ALA A 299 -8.14 6.54 5.19
CA ALA A 299 -8.75 6.64 6.51
C ALA A 299 -9.96 5.70 6.61
N SER A 300 -10.07 4.98 7.73
CA SER A 300 -11.23 4.16 8.05
C SER A 300 -12.16 4.89 9.02
N SER A 301 -13.47 4.55 8.98
CA SER A 301 -14.43 5.07 9.95
C SER A 301 -14.58 4.12 11.14
N PRO A 302 -14.89 4.62 12.35
CA PRO A 302 -15.24 3.77 13.49
C PRO A 302 -16.39 2.81 13.20
N THR A 303 -17.38 3.25 12.41
CA THR A 303 -18.52 2.44 11.98
C THR A 303 -18.08 1.25 11.15
N LEU A 304 -17.19 1.45 10.15
CA LEU A 304 -16.67 0.37 9.33
C LEU A 304 -15.86 -0.64 10.17
N VAL A 305 -15.03 -0.15 11.10
CA VAL A 305 -14.25 -1.00 12.01
C VAL A 305 -15.17 -1.85 12.88
N LYS A 306 -16.22 -1.25 13.44
CA LYS A 306 -17.24 -1.94 14.25
C LYS A 306 -17.96 -3.02 13.46
N GLU A 307 -18.55 -2.65 12.32
CA GLU A 307 -19.29 -3.58 11.46
C GLU A 307 -18.42 -4.74 10.97
N ALA A 308 -17.17 -4.46 10.60
CA ALA A 308 -16.25 -5.51 10.17
C ALA A 308 -15.94 -6.49 11.30
N GLN A 309 -15.67 -6.01 12.53
CA GLN A 309 -15.42 -6.89 13.66
C GLN A 309 -16.65 -7.75 14.03
N GLU A 310 -17.85 -7.13 14.04
CA GLU A 310 -19.08 -7.82 14.37
C GLU A 310 -19.47 -8.87 13.31
N LYS A 311 -19.32 -8.53 12.02
CA LYS A 311 -19.75 -9.41 10.93
C LYS A 311 -18.70 -10.42 10.50
N LEU A 312 -17.41 -10.10 10.52
CA LEU A 312 -16.33 -11.00 10.10
C LEU A 312 -15.73 -11.78 11.27
N GLY A 313 -16.06 -11.44 12.51
CA GLY A 313 -15.62 -12.16 13.70
C GLY A 313 -14.12 -12.02 14.01
N CYS A 314 -13.46 -10.99 13.49
CA CYS A 314 -12.03 -10.78 13.65
C CYS A 314 -11.72 -9.37 14.16
N ALA A 315 -10.52 -9.15 14.66
CA ALA A 315 -10.08 -7.81 15.01
C ALA A 315 -9.75 -6.97 13.76
N CYS A 316 -10.07 -5.68 13.80
CA CYS A 316 -9.67 -4.72 12.79
C CYS A 316 -8.80 -3.65 13.43
N ILE A 317 -7.63 -3.38 12.84
CA ILE A 317 -6.73 -2.30 13.26
C ILE A 317 -6.36 -1.47 12.03
N SER A 318 -6.22 -0.16 12.21
CA SER A 318 -5.72 0.69 11.14
C SER A 318 -4.20 0.72 11.13
N GLY A 319 -3.62 0.84 9.93
CA GLY A 319 -2.21 1.07 9.69
C GLY A 319 -2.01 2.31 8.83
N TYR A 320 -0.98 3.09 9.15
CA TYR A 320 -0.59 4.27 8.39
C TYR A 320 0.85 4.16 7.92
N GLY A 321 1.09 4.68 6.72
CA GLY A 321 2.41 4.80 6.13
C GLY A 321 2.37 5.14 4.65
N LEU A 322 3.55 5.24 4.06
CA LEU A 322 3.77 5.61 2.66
C LEU A 322 4.83 4.68 2.06
N THR A 323 4.92 4.64 0.74
CA THR A 323 6.00 3.89 0.06
C THR A 323 7.38 4.35 0.55
N GLU A 324 7.52 5.64 0.77
CA GLU A 324 8.72 6.32 1.29
C GLU A 324 9.13 5.87 2.71
N THR A 325 8.32 5.05 3.37
CA THR A 325 8.55 4.60 4.76
C THR A 325 8.55 3.07 4.90
N SER A 326 8.65 2.32 3.80
CA SER A 326 8.88 0.87 3.63
C SER A 326 7.75 -0.12 3.97
N PRO A 327 6.45 0.15 4.08
CA PRO A 327 5.74 1.41 4.14
C PRO A 327 5.19 1.79 5.52
N THR A 328 5.08 0.86 6.50
CA THR A 328 4.31 1.08 7.74
C THR A 328 5.04 2.02 8.70
N LEU A 329 4.37 3.08 9.12
CA LEU A 329 4.86 4.03 10.13
C LEU A 329 4.19 3.88 11.49
N ALA A 330 2.86 3.63 11.47
CA ALA A 330 2.06 3.60 12.69
C ALA A 330 0.95 2.56 12.60
N LYS A 331 0.51 2.07 13.75
CA LYS A 331 -0.61 1.13 13.90
C LYS A 331 -1.51 1.54 15.06
N SER A 332 -2.82 1.33 14.89
CA SER A 332 -3.83 1.62 15.92
C SER A 332 -4.02 0.47 16.92
N ALA A 333 -2.96 -0.25 17.22
CA ALA A 333 -2.98 -1.28 18.27
C ALA A 333 -3.28 -0.66 19.64
N MET A 334 -3.95 -1.40 20.52
CA MET A 334 -4.22 -0.93 21.88
C MET A 334 -2.94 -0.99 22.71
N LYS A 335 -2.59 0.11 23.40
CA LYS A 335 -1.47 0.13 24.35
C LYS A 335 -1.86 -0.54 25.65
N ALA A 336 -0.90 -1.17 26.32
CA ALA A 336 -1.09 -1.67 27.67
C ALA A 336 -1.50 -0.53 28.64
N GLY A 337 -2.45 -0.81 29.52
CA GLY A 337 -2.99 0.17 30.46
C GLY A 337 -4.10 1.09 29.92
N LEU A 338 -4.44 0.99 28.64
CA LEU A 338 -5.62 1.65 28.08
C LEU A 338 -6.81 0.66 28.06
N ALA A 339 -7.90 1.03 28.69
CA ALA A 339 -9.12 0.22 28.75
C ALA A 339 -10.24 0.93 27.95
N TRP A 340 -10.09 1.03 26.64
CA TRP A 340 -11.14 1.56 25.79
C TRP A 340 -12.16 0.47 25.47
N GLU A 341 -13.43 0.80 25.72
CA GLU A 341 -14.56 -0.10 25.48
C GLU A 341 -15.60 0.55 24.55
N GLY A 342 -16.47 -0.28 23.99
CA GLY A 342 -17.57 0.18 23.15
C GLY A 342 -17.11 1.07 21.99
N ASP A 343 -17.80 2.18 21.77
CA ASP A 343 -17.55 3.09 20.63
C ASP A 343 -16.18 3.77 20.72
N GLN A 344 -15.64 4.00 21.94
CA GLN A 344 -14.30 4.56 22.11
C GLN A 344 -13.21 3.64 21.58
N ARG A 345 -13.37 2.33 21.78
CA ARG A 345 -12.46 1.31 21.22
C ARG A 345 -12.45 1.36 19.69
N TYR A 346 -13.62 1.40 19.06
CA TYR A 346 -13.70 1.45 17.59
C TYR A 346 -13.16 2.77 17.04
N ALA A 347 -13.41 3.89 17.72
CA ALA A 347 -12.84 5.17 17.36
C ALA A 347 -11.31 5.16 17.38
N SER A 348 -10.70 4.60 18.42
CA SER A 348 -9.23 4.48 18.52
C SER A 348 -8.65 3.53 17.48
N GLN A 349 -9.31 2.41 17.18
CA GLN A 349 -8.88 1.46 16.15
C GLN A 349 -8.99 2.02 14.72
N ALA A 350 -9.82 3.03 14.50
CA ALA A 350 -9.92 3.74 13.23
C ALA A 350 -8.87 4.86 13.06
N MET A 351 -8.16 5.26 14.12
CA MET A 351 -7.06 6.23 14.04
C MET A 351 -5.84 5.62 13.32
N ALA A 352 -4.90 6.44 12.89
CA ALA A 352 -3.62 5.95 12.38
C ALA A 352 -2.76 5.28 13.48
N GLY A 353 -3.03 5.60 14.74
CA GLY A 353 -2.41 4.97 15.90
C GLY A 353 -1.12 5.65 16.35
N PHE A 354 -0.12 4.87 16.72
CA PHE A 354 1.18 5.35 17.18
C PHE A 354 2.32 4.69 16.41
N ALA A 355 3.49 5.32 16.41
CA ALA A 355 4.66 4.88 15.67
C ALA A 355 5.07 3.44 16.02
N ILE A 356 5.46 2.68 15.00
CA ILE A 356 6.05 1.35 15.20
C ILE A 356 7.49 1.48 15.77
N PRO A 357 8.03 0.45 16.45
CA PRO A 357 9.42 0.47 16.93
C PRO A 357 10.41 0.79 15.82
N GLY A 358 11.42 1.63 16.11
CA GLY A 358 12.42 2.07 15.14
C GLY A 358 12.05 3.31 14.33
N VAL A 359 10.85 3.86 14.51
CA VAL A 359 10.40 5.10 13.88
C VAL A 359 10.24 6.19 14.94
N GLU A 360 10.90 7.32 14.72
CA GLU A 360 10.57 8.57 15.42
C GLU A 360 9.56 9.34 14.58
N LEU A 361 8.44 9.71 15.20
CA LEU A 361 7.34 10.44 14.56
C LEU A 361 6.99 11.65 15.41
N ARG A 362 6.87 12.81 14.75
CA ARG A 362 6.38 14.06 15.35
C ARG A 362 5.31 14.66 14.46
N VAL A 363 4.50 15.51 15.07
CA VAL A 363 3.52 16.36 14.36
C VAL A 363 3.91 17.80 14.63
N LEU A 364 4.37 18.51 13.57
CA LEU A 364 4.90 19.86 13.69
C LEU A 364 3.90 20.90 13.19
N GLY A 365 3.65 21.91 14.01
CA GLY A 365 2.88 23.09 13.64
C GLY A 365 3.58 23.98 12.61
N PRO A 366 2.91 25.05 12.17
CA PRO A 366 3.48 26.00 11.20
C PRO A 366 4.75 26.72 11.70
N ASP A 367 4.93 26.79 13.02
CA ASP A 367 6.10 27.38 13.68
C ASP A 367 7.30 26.40 13.81
N GLY A 368 7.16 25.19 13.26
CA GLY A 368 8.17 24.14 13.32
C GLY A 368 8.28 23.44 14.67
N LYS A 369 7.41 23.75 15.65
CA LYS A 369 7.36 23.09 16.95
C LYS A 369 6.35 21.97 16.96
N GLU A 370 6.57 21.00 17.86
CA GLU A 370 5.62 19.92 18.08
C GLU A 370 4.29 20.47 18.61
N VAL A 371 3.17 20.01 18.03
CA VAL A 371 1.84 20.42 18.45
C VAL A 371 1.48 19.87 19.83
N PRO A 372 0.63 20.55 20.62
CA PRO A 372 0.06 19.98 21.85
C PRO A 372 -0.65 18.65 21.58
N HIS A 373 -0.51 17.69 22.51
CA HIS A 373 -1.18 16.38 22.41
C HIS A 373 -2.61 16.43 22.98
N ASP A 374 -3.40 17.39 22.51
CA ASP A 374 -4.77 17.68 22.96
C ASP A 374 -5.85 17.11 22.05
N GLY A 375 -5.44 16.48 20.94
CA GLY A 375 -6.35 15.92 19.92
C GLY A 375 -6.93 16.96 18.96
N SER A 376 -6.57 18.25 19.10
CA SER A 376 -7.18 19.34 18.32
C SER A 376 -6.15 20.12 17.46
N ALA A 377 -4.96 20.37 17.98
CA ALA A 377 -3.92 21.08 17.26
C ALA A 377 -3.41 20.29 16.05
N ILE A 378 -3.44 20.92 14.87
CA ILE A 378 -3.10 20.30 13.59
C ILE A 378 -1.65 20.66 13.22
N GLY A 379 -0.89 19.66 12.78
CA GLY A 379 0.45 19.84 12.25
C GLY A 379 0.81 18.82 11.19
N GLU A 380 1.94 19.02 10.51
CA GLU A 380 2.49 18.07 9.53
C GLU A 380 3.19 16.92 10.23
N ILE A 381 2.90 15.68 9.79
CA ILE A 381 3.64 14.49 10.25
C ILE A 381 5.03 14.52 9.65
N VAL A 382 6.05 14.49 10.50
CA VAL A 382 7.44 14.31 10.12
C VAL A 382 7.99 13.06 10.80
N VAL A 383 8.85 12.33 10.08
CA VAL A 383 9.38 11.05 10.57
C VAL A 383 10.86 10.91 10.27
N ARG A 384 11.54 10.12 11.08
CA ARG A 384 12.89 9.66 10.81
C ARG A 384 13.11 8.25 11.37
N GLY A 385 14.04 7.52 10.78
CA GLY A 385 14.37 6.16 11.18
C GLY A 385 14.98 5.37 10.03
N ASP A 386 15.47 4.19 10.34
CA ASP A 386 16.15 3.31 9.38
C ASP A 386 15.21 2.72 8.30
N THR A 387 13.90 2.87 8.46
CA THR A 387 12.90 2.39 7.50
C THR A 387 12.49 3.46 6.47
N ILE A 388 13.05 4.68 6.57
CA ILE A 388 12.77 5.77 5.65
C ILE A 388 13.60 5.60 4.38
N MET A 389 13.01 5.83 3.22
CA MET A 389 13.65 5.69 1.90
C MET A 389 15.00 6.39 1.83
N GLN A 390 15.86 5.94 0.94
CA GLN A 390 17.10 6.64 0.62
C GLN A 390 16.85 7.98 -0.10
N GLY A 391 15.77 8.06 -0.88
CA GLY A 391 15.38 9.24 -1.64
C GLY A 391 14.56 8.88 -2.88
N TYR A 392 14.33 9.88 -3.73
CA TYR A 392 13.67 9.68 -5.03
C TYR A 392 14.69 9.44 -6.13
N TRP A 393 14.47 8.40 -6.92
CA TRP A 393 15.32 8.00 -8.02
C TRP A 393 15.54 9.15 -9.00
N ARG A 394 16.81 9.53 -9.22
CA ARG A 394 17.24 10.63 -10.12
C ARG A 394 16.57 11.98 -9.85
N GLN A 395 16.05 12.20 -8.64
CA GLN A 395 15.39 13.45 -8.26
C GLN A 395 15.98 14.02 -6.95
N PRO A 396 17.25 14.51 -6.98
CA PRO A 396 17.91 15.00 -5.76
C PRO A 396 17.20 16.22 -5.15
N GLU A 397 16.66 17.12 -5.97
CA GLU A 397 15.92 18.30 -5.48
C GLU A 397 14.61 17.92 -4.79
N ALA A 398 13.85 16.96 -5.36
CA ALA A 398 12.64 16.45 -4.74
C ALA A 398 12.97 15.72 -3.43
N THR A 399 14.09 15.00 -3.39
CA THR A 399 14.60 14.34 -2.17
C THR A 399 14.93 15.37 -1.11
N ALA A 400 15.73 16.41 -1.44
CA ALA A 400 16.10 17.47 -0.51
C ALA A 400 14.87 18.24 0.03
N THR A 401 13.85 18.44 -0.82
CA THR A 401 12.60 19.08 -0.41
C THR A 401 11.81 18.22 0.59
N ALA A 402 11.77 16.91 0.37
CA ALA A 402 11.05 15.99 1.23
C ALA A 402 11.82 15.65 2.51
N MET A 403 13.16 15.60 2.41
CA MET A 403 14.07 15.30 3.53
C MET A 403 14.82 16.56 3.92
N ARG A 404 14.31 17.30 4.88
CA ARG A 404 14.92 18.52 5.38
C ARG A 404 14.95 18.53 6.91
N ASP A 405 15.88 19.28 7.48
CA ASP A 405 16.03 19.46 8.92
C ASP A 405 16.20 18.12 9.69
N GLY A 406 16.72 17.07 9.02
CA GLY A 406 16.90 15.74 9.57
C GLY A 406 15.61 14.91 9.65
N TRP A 407 14.52 15.35 8.99
CA TRP A 407 13.23 14.67 8.96
C TRP A 407 12.71 14.47 7.54
N PHE A 408 12.03 13.36 7.32
CA PHE A 408 11.19 13.17 6.16
C PHE A 408 9.81 13.79 6.43
N HIS A 409 9.42 14.74 5.60
CA HIS A 409 8.14 15.43 5.63
C HIS A 409 7.12 14.66 4.79
N THR A 410 6.15 14.05 5.45
CA THR A 410 5.19 13.14 4.78
C THR A 410 4.20 13.87 3.87
N GLY A 411 3.97 15.16 4.12
CA GLY A 411 2.91 15.93 3.49
C GLY A 411 1.51 15.57 3.98
N ASP A 412 1.38 14.69 4.98
CA ASP A 412 0.13 14.41 5.67
C ASP A 412 0.04 15.26 6.93
N VAL A 413 -1.16 15.75 7.26
CA VAL A 413 -1.43 16.52 8.48
C VAL A 413 -2.28 15.72 9.43
N ALA A 414 -2.00 15.87 10.73
CA ALA A 414 -2.63 15.10 11.78
C ALA A 414 -2.81 15.92 13.07
N THR A 415 -3.63 15.39 13.98
CA THR A 415 -3.64 15.74 15.39
C THR A 415 -3.03 14.61 16.22
N VAL A 416 -2.61 14.91 17.45
CA VAL A 416 -2.11 13.92 18.42
C VAL A 416 -2.92 14.04 19.69
N ASN A 417 -3.44 12.94 20.21
CA ASN A 417 -4.15 12.94 21.48
C ASN A 417 -3.23 12.68 22.68
N ALA A 418 -3.73 12.86 23.90
CA ALA A 418 -3.00 12.67 25.15
C ALA A 418 -2.39 11.24 25.33
N CYS A 419 -2.88 10.26 24.60
CA CYS A 419 -2.34 8.89 24.57
C CYS A 419 -1.30 8.67 23.48
N ASN A 420 -0.84 9.73 22.78
CA ASN A 420 0.08 9.67 21.64
C ASN A 420 -0.47 8.84 20.46
N TYR A 421 -1.78 8.90 20.20
CA TYR A 421 -2.36 8.39 18.97
C TYR A 421 -2.52 9.54 17.98
N ILE A 422 -2.05 9.32 16.75
CA ILE A 422 -2.23 10.26 15.66
C ILE A 422 -3.55 9.99 14.93
N GLN A 423 -4.26 11.05 14.64
CA GLN A 423 -5.43 11.05 13.78
C GLN A 423 -5.10 11.82 12.51
N ILE A 424 -5.06 11.14 11.37
CA ILE A 424 -4.88 11.81 10.07
C ILE A 424 -6.07 12.75 9.85
N VAL A 425 -5.76 14.00 9.57
CA VAL A 425 -6.76 15.04 9.27
C VAL A 425 -6.93 15.15 7.76
N ASP A 426 -5.82 15.27 7.01
CA ASP A 426 -5.84 15.34 5.55
C ASP A 426 -4.42 15.30 4.96
N ARG A 427 -4.31 15.39 3.65
CA ARG A 427 -3.09 15.81 2.95
C ARG A 427 -2.93 17.34 3.07
N LYS A 428 -1.72 17.81 3.35
CA LYS A 428 -1.42 19.26 3.42
C LYS A 428 -1.91 20.04 2.19
N LYS A 429 -1.84 19.39 1.01
CA LYS A 429 -2.30 19.94 -0.27
C LYS A 429 -3.80 19.77 -0.54
N GLU A 430 -4.50 19.01 0.28
CA GLU A 430 -5.94 18.72 0.15
C GLU A 430 -6.77 19.43 1.23
N ILE A 431 -6.12 20.11 2.17
CA ILE A 431 -6.79 21.04 3.09
C ILE A 431 -7.44 22.14 2.25
N ILE A 432 -8.71 22.37 2.48
CA ILE A 432 -9.51 23.41 1.81
C ILE A 432 -9.37 24.68 2.64
N VAL A 433 -8.86 25.75 2.03
CA VAL A 433 -8.67 27.04 2.72
C VAL A 433 -9.83 27.97 2.38
N SER A 434 -10.84 28.01 3.23
CA SER A 434 -12.06 28.79 3.03
C SER A 434 -12.12 29.99 3.96
N GLY A 435 -11.96 31.21 3.42
CA GLY A 435 -12.00 32.44 4.21
C GLY A 435 -10.94 32.53 5.33
N GLY A 436 -9.81 31.86 5.15
CA GLY A 436 -8.73 31.75 6.14
C GLY A 436 -8.86 30.59 7.11
N GLU A 437 -9.95 29.85 7.07
CA GLU A 437 -10.17 28.65 7.89
C GLU A 437 -9.72 27.38 7.12
N ASN A 438 -9.07 26.45 7.82
CA ASN A 438 -8.65 25.17 7.28
C ASN A 438 -9.75 24.13 7.46
N ILE A 439 -10.23 23.55 6.36
CA ILE A 439 -11.27 22.52 6.37
C ILE A 439 -10.63 21.21 5.89
N SER A 440 -10.74 20.17 6.71
CA SER A 440 -10.37 18.82 6.32
C SER A 440 -11.41 18.23 5.38
N SER A 441 -10.99 17.87 4.17
CA SER A 441 -11.84 17.14 3.24
C SER A 441 -12.25 15.77 3.81
N LEU A 442 -11.34 15.09 4.53
CA LEU A 442 -11.61 13.80 5.17
C LEU A 442 -12.65 13.88 6.30
N GLU A 443 -12.66 14.98 7.07
CA GLU A 443 -13.68 15.19 8.12
C GLU A 443 -15.08 15.24 7.51
N VAL A 444 -15.23 15.96 6.41
CA VAL A 444 -16.50 16.09 5.69
C VAL A 444 -16.91 14.77 5.03
N GLU A 445 -15.98 14.07 4.40
CA GLU A 445 -16.18 12.75 3.80
C GLU A 445 -16.64 11.71 4.82
N LYS A 446 -16.05 11.74 6.02
CA LYS A 446 -16.44 10.85 7.12
C LYS A 446 -17.89 11.06 7.54
N VAL A 447 -18.34 12.32 7.61
CA VAL A 447 -19.74 12.64 7.93
C VAL A 447 -20.65 12.18 6.81
N LEU A 448 -20.34 12.48 5.55
CA LEU A 448 -21.13 12.04 4.40
C LEU A 448 -21.23 10.50 4.31
N SER A 449 -20.15 9.79 4.57
CA SER A 449 -20.10 8.32 4.57
C SER A 449 -20.92 7.67 5.69
N ALA A 450 -21.27 8.42 6.73
CA ALA A 450 -22.17 7.95 7.78
C ALA A 450 -23.66 8.05 7.39
N HIS A 451 -23.99 8.68 6.25
CA HIS A 451 -25.37 8.73 5.75
C HIS A 451 -25.79 7.37 5.19
N PRO A 452 -27.01 6.85 5.53
CA PRO A 452 -27.46 5.51 5.14
C PRO A 452 -27.41 5.23 3.63
N SER A 453 -27.70 6.22 2.80
CA SER A 453 -27.75 6.11 1.34
C SER A 453 -26.39 6.25 0.66
N VAL A 454 -25.34 6.69 1.36
CA VAL A 454 -24.03 6.94 0.75
C VAL A 454 -23.19 5.67 0.70
N TYR A 455 -22.70 5.34 -0.48
CA TYR A 455 -21.74 4.26 -0.70
C TYR A 455 -20.31 4.75 -0.50
N GLU A 456 -19.95 5.85 -1.17
CA GLU A 456 -18.66 6.54 -1.01
C GLU A 456 -18.80 8.04 -1.28
N ALA A 457 -17.91 8.84 -0.71
CA ALA A 457 -17.87 10.29 -0.92
C ALA A 457 -16.45 10.79 -1.08
N ALA A 458 -16.26 11.82 -1.90
CA ALA A 458 -15.04 12.60 -1.98
C ALA A 458 -15.37 14.08 -1.84
N VAL A 459 -14.53 14.82 -1.13
CA VAL A 459 -14.67 16.26 -0.97
C VAL A 459 -13.44 16.95 -1.51
N ILE A 460 -13.68 17.94 -2.37
CA ILE A 460 -12.63 18.70 -3.04
C ILE A 460 -12.83 20.20 -2.82
N PRO A 461 -11.76 21.01 -2.82
CA PRO A 461 -11.89 22.45 -2.93
C PRO A 461 -12.37 22.83 -4.34
N VAL A 462 -13.32 23.73 -4.41
CA VAL A 462 -13.66 24.44 -5.65
C VAL A 462 -13.50 25.94 -5.40
N PRO A 463 -13.13 26.71 -6.44
CA PRO A 463 -12.97 28.15 -6.31
C PRO A 463 -14.27 28.85 -5.87
N ASP A 464 -14.15 29.90 -5.06
CA ASP A 464 -15.26 30.75 -4.63
C ASP A 464 -14.78 32.20 -4.60
N ALA A 465 -15.55 33.10 -5.23
CA ALA A 465 -15.18 34.50 -5.36
C ALA A 465 -15.07 35.25 -4.02
N LYS A 466 -15.78 34.79 -2.99
CA LYS A 466 -15.81 35.42 -1.65
C LYS A 466 -14.84 34.78 -0.69
N TRP A 467 -14.73 33.45 -0.71
CA TRP A 467 -14.03 32.66 0.30
C TRP A 467 -12.70 32.09 -0.18
N GLY A 468 -12.33 32.31 -1.47
CA GLY A 468 -11.18 31.71 -2.13
C GLY A 468 -11.46 30.28 -2.56
N GLU A 469 -11.66 29.40 -1.60
CA GLU A 469 -12.08 28.01 -1.83
C GLU A 469 -13.29 27.66 -0.95
N VAL A 470 -14.12 26.73 -1.43
CA VAL A 470 -15.19 26.12 -0.63
C VAL A 470 -15.26 24.60 -0.86
N PRO A 471 -15.71 23.81 0.13
CA PRO A 471 -15.85 22.37 -0.06
C PRO A 471 -17.01 22.04 -0.99
N LYS A 472 -16.75 21.14 -1.96
CA LYS A 472 -17.74 20.50 -2.83
C LYS A 472 -17.68 18.99 -2.60
N ALA A 473 -18.85 18.37 -2.39
CA ALA A 473 -18.94 16.93 -2.23
C ALA A 473 -19.29 16.23 -3.56
N LEU A 474 -18.68 15.07 -3.80
CA LEU A 474 -19.02 14.15 -4.87
C LEU A 474 -19.41 12.82 -4.22
N VAL A 475 -20.66 12.42 -4.39
CA VAL A 475 -21.25 11.31 -3.63
C VAL A 475 -21.77 10.23 -4.56
N VAL A 476 -21.29 9.00 -4.35
CA VAL A 476 -21.85 7.80 -4.99
C VAL A 476 -22.84 7.18 -4.02
N LEU A 477 -24.06 6.95 -4.47
CA LEU A 477 -25.11 6.34 -3.67
C LEU A 477 -25.04 4.80 -3.71
N LYS A 478 -25.53 4.16 -2.66
CA LYS A 478 -25.69 2.70 -2.64
C LYS A 478 -26.71 2.27 -3.71
N PRO A 479 -26.57 1.08 -4.30
CA PRO A 479 -27.53 0.56 -5.28
C PRO A 479 -28.97 0.60 -4.78
N GLY A 480 -29.86 1.21 -5.58
CA GLY A 480 -31.28 1.33 -5.25
C GLY A 480 -31.64 2.41 -4.22
N MET A 481 -30.66 3.08 -3.60
CA MET A 481 -30.90 4.16 -2.69
C MET A 481 -30.98 5.52 -3.41
N LYS A 482 -31.67 6.47 -2.79
CA LYS A 482 -31.78 7.85 -3.26
C LYS A 482 -31.45 8.80 -2.13
N ALA A 483 -30.85 9.91 -2.47
CA ALA A 483 -30.66 11.07 -1.61
C ALA A 483 -30.59 12.32 -2.48
N THR A 484 -31.06 13.43 -1.97
CA THR A 484 -30.96 14.73 -2.63
C THR A 484 -29.76 15.52 -2.09
N GLU A 485 -29.30 16.50 -2.86
CA GLU A 485 -28.28 17.44 -2.40
C GLU A 485 -28.65 18.08 -1.05
N ASN A 486 -29.89 18.59 -0.95
CA ASN A 486 -30.34 19.23 0.28
C ASN A 486 -30.31 18.29 1.49
N GLU A 487 -30.74 17.05 1.37
CA GLU A 487 -30.68 16.06 2.46
C GLU A 487 -29.24 15.84 2.95
N LEU A 488 -28.27 15.71 2.04
CA LEU A 488 -26.87 15.54 2.42
C LEU A 488 -26.26 16.81 3.03
N LEU A 489 -26.62 17.98 2.51
CA LEU A 489 -26.19 19.25 3.10
C LEU A 489 -26.74 19.44 4.50
N GLU A 490 -28.03 19.17 4.73
CA GLU A 490 -28.64 19.22 6.07
C GLU A 490 -28.03 18.18 7.02
N PHE A 491 -27.74 16.98 6.50
CA PHE A 491 -27.06 15.94 7.27
C PHE A 491 -25.67 16.39 7.76
N CYS A 492 -24.92 17.11 6.90
CA CYS A 492 -23.65 17.72 7.26
C CYS A 492 -23.81 18.86 8.24
N ARG A 493 -24.77 19.78 8.03
CA ARG A 493 -25.04 20.93 8.92
C ARG A 493 -25.40 20.53 10.34
N ALA A 494 -26.08 19.40 10.50
CA ALA A 494 -26.42 18.86 11.82
C ALA A 494 -25.20 18.27 12.57
N ARG A 495 -24.06 18.10 11.92
CA ARG A 495 -22.89 17.36 12.47
C ARG A 495 -21.57 18.09 12.37
N LEU A 496 -21.48 19.13 11.54
CA LEU A 496 -20.28 19.93 11.31
C LEU A 496 -20.55 21.40 11.54
N SER A 497 -19.51 22.13 11.91
CA SER A 497 -19.56 23.61 11.90
C SER A 497 -19.93 24.12 10.51
N HIS A 498 -20.75 25.16 10.44
CA HIS A 498 -21.33 25.64 9.19
C HIS A 498 -20.30 25.93 8.09
N TYR A 499 -19.10 26.45 8.44
CA TYR A 499 -18.06 26.78 7.49
C TYR A 499 -17.39 25.53 6.86
N LYS A 500 -17.48 24.37 7.54
CA LYS A 500 -16.97 23.08 7.06
C LYS A 500 -17.92 22.36 6.10
N CYS A 501 -19.19 22.73 6.10
CA CYS A 501 -20.19 22.05 5.29
C CYS A 501 -19.96 22.27 3.80
N PRO A 502 -20.18 21.24 2.96
CA PRO A 502 -20.14 21.41 1.52
C PRO A 502 -21.10 22.49 1.04
N ARG A 503 -20.73 23.23 0.03
CA ARG A 503 -21.61 24.21 -0.62
C ARG A 503 -22.49 23.58 -1.68
N SER A 504 -22.04 22.46 -2.25
CA SER A 504 -22.80 21.72 -3.25
C SER A 504 -22.44 20.23 -3.23
N VAL A 505 -23.34 19.41 -3.75
CA VAL A 505 -23.17 17.95 -3.88
C VAL A 505 -23.50 17.52 -5.30
N ASP A 506 -22.55 16.81 -5.96
CA ASP A 506 -22.79 16.13 -7.22
C ASP A 506 -22.86 14.61 -7.00
N PHE A 507 -23.58 13.91 -7.88
CA PHE A 507 -23.82 12.48 -7.80
C PHE A 507 -23.24 11.75 -9.02
N PRO A 508 -21.90 11.54 -9.09
CA PRO A 508 -21.30 10.74 -10.15
C PRO A 508 -21.65 9.25 -9.98
N GLU A 509 -21.64 8.49 -11.09
CA GLU A 509 -21.82 7.04 -11.04
C GLU A 509 -20.66 6.32 -10.34
N SER A 510 -19.45 6.86 -10.44
CA SER A 510 -18.25 6.36 -9.77
C SER A 510 -17.23 7.46 -9.55
N LEU A 511 -16.33 7.27 -8.58
CA LEU A 511 -15.18 8.15 -8.34
C LEU A 511 -13.92 7.57 -9.01
N PRO A 512 -13.06 8.40 -9.64
CA PRO A 512 -11.79 7.96 -10.17
C PRO A 512 -10.88 7.47 -9.05
N LYS A 513 -10.22 6.32 -9.24
CA LYS A 513 -9.42 5.67 -8.20
C LYS A 513 -8.03 5.30 -8.70
N THR A 514 -7.07 5.34 -7.78
CA THR A 514 -5.75 4.75 -7.99
C THR A 514 -5.85 3.23 -8.10
N GLY A 515 -4.76 2.61 -8.55
CA GLY A 515 -4.59 1.16 -8.54
C GLY A 515 -4.81 0.46 -7.19
N THR A 516 -4.78 1.20 -6.09
CA THR A 516 -5.03 0.70 -4.73
C THR A 516 -6.45 0.96 -4.24
N GLY A 517 -7.32 1.56 -5.10
CA GLY A 517 -8.69 1.90 -4.71
C GLY A 517 -8.84 3.25 -4.01
N LYS A 518 -7.76 4.04 -3.89
CA LYS A 518 -7.81 5.40 -3.32
C LYS A 518 -8.38 6.37 -4.35
N VAL A 519 -9.31 7.24 -3.93
CA VAL A 519 -9.90 8.27 -4.80
C VAL A 519 -8.83 9.26 -5.30
N LEU A 520 -8.84 9.53 -6.60
CA LEU A 520 -7.95 10.48 -7.27
C LEU A 520 -8.57 11.89 -7.24
N LYS A 521 -8.52 12.55 -6.08
CA LYS A 521 -9.07 13.91 -5.90
C LYS A 521 -8.49 14.94 -6.89
N ARG A 522 -7.24 14.74 -7.33
CA ARG A 522 -6.61 15.60 -8.36
C ARG A 522 -7.37 15.59 -9.68
N GLU A 523 -7.86 14.43 -10.12
CA GLU A 523 -8.66 14.34 -11.35
C GLU A 523 -10.02 15.02 -11.19
N LEU A 524 -10.65 14.83 -10.02
CA LEU A 524 -11.89 15.52 -9.68
C LEU A 524 -11.68 17.04 -9.65
N ARG A 525 -10.66 17.53 -8.97
CA ARG A 525 -10.31 18.95 -8.98
C ARG A 525 -10.15 19.51 -10.39
N ARG A 526 -9.39 18.82 -11.23
CA ARG A 526 -9.10 19.28 -12.60
C ARG A 526 -10.38 19.51 -13.42
N GLN A 527 -11.40 18.69 -13.23
CA GLN A 527 -12.69 18.86 -13.93
C GLN A 527 -13.40 20.15 -13.52
N TYR A 528 -13.41 20.48 -12.23
CA TYR A 528 -14.11 21.65 -11.70
C TYR A 528 -13.30 22.96 -11.80
N TRP A 529 -11.96 22.90 -11.71
CA TRP A 529 -11.10 24.07 -11.87
C TRP A 529 -10.89 24.48 -13.34
N ALA A 530 -11.00 23.55 -14.29
CA ALA A 530 -10.93 23.86 -15.72
C ALA A 530 -12.19 24.54 -16.24
N ALA A 531 -13.35 24.20 -15.69
CA ALA A 531 -14.63 24.80 -16.06
C ALA A 531 -14.70 26.32 -15.76
N GLU A 532 -14.03 26.80 -14.69
CA GLU A 532 -14.00 28.24 -14.36
C GLU A 532 -12.98 29.03 -15.17
N LYS A 533 -11.88 28.45 -15.61
CA LYS A 533 -10.93 29.14 -16.51
C LYS A 533 -11.49 29.37 -17.92
N GLY A 534 -12.59 28.72 -18.29
CA GLY A 534 -13.31 28.89 -19.55
C GLY A 534 -14.38 29.99 -19.54
N VAL A 535 -14.63 30.64 -18.38
CA VAL A 535 -15.63 31.73 -18.24
C VAL A 535 -14.97 33.13 -18.27
N VAL A 536 -13.63 33.18 -18.32
CA VAL A 536 -12.88 34.43 -18.48
C VAL A 536 -12.11 34.35 -19.78
N SER A 537 -12.79 34.52 -20.90
CA SER A 537 -12.21 34.89 -22.21
C SER A 537 -13.19 35.80 -22.95
#